data_19e241cd7d6674786a1c932138e5a481
#
_entry.id   19e241cd7d6674786a1c932138e5a481
#
_cell.length_a   1.000
_cell.length_b   1.000
_cell.length_c   1.000
_cell.angle_alpha   90.00
_cell.angle_beta   90.00
_cell.angle_gamma   90.00
#
_symmetry.space_group_name_H-M   'P 1'
#
loop_
_entity.id
_entity.type
_entity.pdbx_description
1 polymer ?
#
loop_
_entity_poly.entity_id
_entity_poly.type
_entity_poly.pdbx_seq_one_letter_code
_entity_poly.pdbx_strand_id
1 'polypeptide(L)'
;MPVVIPYVPEQITVHLGPPDSDAANVTVSFTDYVKNVASSEIYPTWDESALRANILAIISFALNRVYTEFYRSRGYNFDITNSTAYDQAFVNGRNTFENIDAIVDDIFNSYIRRQGFVEPLAAKFCNGTTVTCEG
;
A
#
# COMPACT_ATOMS: atom_id res chain seq x y z
N MET A 1 13.76 22.42 -4.80
CA MET A 1 13.08 22.17 -4.63
C MET A 1 12.87 21.55 -3.96
N PRO A 2 12.42 21.75 -3.51
CA PRO A 2 12.38 20.96 -2.66
C PRO A 2 11.88 19.87 -3.13
N VAL A 3 12.35 19.12 -2.92
CA VAL A 3 11.92 18.06 -3.22
C VAL A 3 10.80 17.76 -2.54
N VAL A 4 9.84 17.40 -3.05
CA VAL A 4 8.80 16.95 -2.39
C VAL A 4 8.99 15.57 -2.17
N ILE A 5 9.18 15.19 -0.99
CA ILE A 5 9.38 13.87 -0.73
C ILE A 5 8.10 13.31 -0.29
N PRO A 6 7.52 12.40 -0.98
CA PRO A 6 6.28 11.84 -0.57
C PRO A 6 6.58 11.03 0.63
N TYR A 7 5.85 11.15 1.67
CA TYR A 7 6.06 10.32 2.81
C TYR A 7 4.83 9.46 3.00
N VAL A 8 4.98 8.43 3.80
CA VAL A 8 3.90 7.50 4.04
C VAL A 8 2.82 8.18 4.85
N PRO A 9 1.59 8.14 4.41
CA PRO A 9 0.51 8.73 5.20
C PRO A 9 0.30 7.91 6.47
N GLU A 10 -0.21 8.55 7.49
CA GLU A 10 -0.47 7.83 8.72
C GLU A 10 -1.65 6.89 8.57
N GLN A 11 -2.62 7.28 7.80
CA GLN A 11 -3.86 6.53 7.67
C GLN A 11 -4.29 6.47 6.22
N ILE A 12 -5.14 5.50 5.93
CA ILE A 12 -5.72 5.38 4.61
C ILE A 12 -7.19 5.02 4.78
N THR A 13 -8.05 5.59 3.97
CA THR A 13 -9.48 5.33 4.03
C THR A 13 -9.85 4.35 2.94
N VAL A 14 -10.45 3.24 3.33
CA VAL A 14 -10.78 2.14 2.45
C VAL A 14 -12.28 2.02 2.30
N HIS A 15 -12.74 2.00 1.05
CA HIS A 15 -14.15 1.78 0.75
C HIS A 15 -14.37 0.27 0.64
N LEU A 16 -15.35 -0.26 1.32
CA LEU A 16 -15.54 -1.70 1.43
C LEU A 16 -16.45 -2.24 0.35
N GLY A 17 -16.17 -1.88 -0.88
CA GLY A 17 -16.94 -2.34 -2.02
C GLY A 17 -16.47 -1.65 -3.28
N PRO A 18 -17.10 -1.93 -4.41
CA PRO A 18 -16.75 -1.24 -5.65
C PRO A 18 -16.93 0.27 -5.50
N PRO A 19 -16.24 1.07 -6.30
CA PRO A 19 -16.25 2.53 -6.08
C PRO A 19 -17.63 3.16 -6.01
N ASP A 20 -18.55 2.70 -6.83
CA ASP A 20 -19.85 3.33 -6.90
C ASP A 20 -20.89 2.70 -5.98
N SER A 21 -20.47 1.80 -5.12
CA SER A 21 -21.41 1.14 -4.22
C SER A 21 -21.61 1.97 -2.97
N ASP A 22 -22.67 1.64 -2.25
CA ASP A 22 -22.99 2.30 -1.01
C ASP A 22 -22.25 1.73 0.17
N ALA A 23 -21.17 1.03 -0.03
CA ALA A 23 -20.45 0.38 1.04
C ALA A 23 -19.86 1.38 2.02
N ALA A 24 -19.55 0.92 3.20
CA ALA A 24 -18.96 1.77 4.23
C ALA A 24 -17.51 2.05 3.95
N ASN A 25 -17.01 3.13 4.51
CA ASN A 25 -15.58 3.43 4.49
C ASN A 25 -15.00 3.16 5.87
N VAL A 26 -13.80 2.63 5.91
CA VAL A 26 -13.08 2.48 7.19
C VAL A 26 -11.73 3.15 7.04
N THR A 27 -11.25 3.74 8.11
CA THR A 27 -9.93 4.38 8.11
C THR A 27 -9.03 3.59 9.02
N VAL A 28 -7.90 3.17 8.51
CA VAL A 28 -6.95 2.37 9.28
C VAL A 28 -5.56 2.96 9.12
N SER A 29 -4.63 2.58 9.98
CA SER A 29 -3.26 3.05 9.80
C SER A 29 -2.73 2.47 8.50
N PHE A 30 -1.85 3.21 7.85
CA PHE A 30 -1.31 2.75 6.58
C PHE A 30 -0.56 1.44 6.74
N THR A 31 0.19 1.31 7.83
CA THR A 31 0.93 0.08 8.10
C THR A 31 -0.03 -1.10 8.28
N ASP A 32 -1.11 -0.90 9.03
CA ASP A 32 -2.10 -1.96 9.22
C ASP A 32 -2.77 -2.33 7.90
N TYR A 33 -3.00 -1.35 7.06
CA TYR A 33 -3.56 -1.60 5.74
C TYR A 33 -2.65 -2.54 4.95
N VAL A 34 -1.35 -2.24 4.94
CA VAL A 34 -0.39 -3.04 4.19
C VAL A 34 -0.33 -4.45 4.75
N LYS A 35 -0.32 -4.59 6.08
CA LYS A 35 -0.30 -5.91 6.70
C LYS A 35 -1.52 -6.72 6.32
N ASN A 36 -2.67 -6.07 6.30
CA ASN A 36 -3.93 -6.72 5.96
C ASN A 36 -3.92 -7.20 4.50
N VAL A 37 -3.56 -6.32 3.59
CA VAL A 37 -3.53 -6.67 2.17
C VAL A 37 -2.52 -7.78 1.90
N ALA A 38 -1.34 -7.66 2.49
CA ALA A 38 -0.32 -8.69 2.30
C ALA A 38 -0.81 -10.04 2.82
N SER A 39 -1.44 -10.04 3.97
CA SER A 39 -1.95 -11.28 4.54
C SER A 39 -3.12 -11.84 3.72
N SER A 40 -3.74 -11.02 2.90
CA SER A 40 -4.85 -11.44 2.05
C SER A 40 -4.39 -11.90 0.67
N GLU A 41 -3.28 -11.36 0.20
CA GLU A 41 -2.84 -11.61 -1.18
C GLU A 41 -1.70 -12.59 -1.33
N ILE A 42 -0.87 -12.75 -0.31
CA ILE A 42 0.30 -13.62 -0.44
C ILE A 42 0.31 -14.64 0.68
N TYR A 43 1.05 -15.71 0.46
CA TYR A 43 1.10 -16.78 1.43
C TYR A 43 2.28 -16.59 2.36
N PRO A 44 2.09 -16.77 3.66
CA PRO A 44 3.19 -16.58 4.62
C PRO A 44 4.30 -17.62 4.46
N THR A 45 4.05 -18.68 3.70
CA THR A 45 5.04 -19.72 3.49
C THR A 45 6.01 -19.42 2.35
N TRP A 46 5.78 -18.35 1.60
CA TRP A 46 6.72 -17.98 0.54
C TRP A 46 8.04 -17.55 1.16
N ASP A 47 9.12 -17.64 0.39
CA ASP A 47 10.40 -17.24 0.93
C ASP A 47 10.43 -15.74 1.16
N GLU A 48 11.35 -15.31 1.99
CA GLU A 48 11.35 -13.93 2.44
C GLU A 48 11.54 -12.94 1.29
N SER A 49 12.37 -13.26 0.31
CA SER A 49 12.59 -12.29 -0.76
C SER A 49 11.33 -12.11 -1.60
N ALA A 50 10.55 -13.17 -1.78
CA ALA A 50 9.29 -13.06 -2.50
C ALA A 50 8.27 -12.25 -1.68
N LEU A 51 8.24 -12.46 -0.37
CA LEU A 51 7.35 -11.70 0.49
C LEU A 51 7.70 -10.22 0.43
N ARG A 52 8.98 -9.89 0.52
CA ARG A 52 9.40 -8.49 0.50
C ARG A 52 9.08 -7.81 -0.81
N ALA A 53 9.31 -8.48 -1.92
CA ALA A 53 9.02 -7.90 -3.23
C ALA A 53 7.53 -7.62 -3.39
N ASN A 54 6.70 -8.55 -2.95
CA ASN A 54 5.26 -8.38 -3.07
C ASN A 54 4.74 -7.31 -2.13
N ILE A 55 5.30 -7.23 -0.93
CA ILE A 55 4.89 -6.19 0.01
C ILE A 55 5.26 -4.80 -0.52
N LEU A 56 6.45 -4.68 -1.12
CA LEU A 56 6.83 -3.40 -1.71
C LEU A 56 5.88 -3.01 -2.84
N ALA A 57 5.45 -3.98 -3.63
CA ALA A 57 4.49 -3.68 -4.69
C ALA A 57 3.15 -3.24 -4.12
N ILE A 58 2.71 -3.85 -3.02
CA ILE A 58 1.47 -3.46 -2.37
C ILE A 58 1.58 -2.02 -1.86
N ILE A 59 2.69 -1.70 -1.23
CA ILE A 59 2.91 -0.35 -0.71
C ILE A 59 2.91 0.66 -1.86
N SER A 60 3.60 0.34 -2.93
CA SER A 60 3.70 1.25 -4.07
C SER A 60 2.34 1.52 -4.70
N PHE A 61 1.53 0.48 -4.84
CA PHE A 61 0.21 0.64 -5.42
C PHE A 61 -0.66 1.55 -4.53
N ALA A 62 -0.65 1.30 -3.24
CA ALA A 62 -1.46 2.08 -2.32
C ALA A 62 -1.01 3.53 -2.27
N LEU A 63 0.30 3.76 -2.27
CA LEU A 63 0.81 5.12 -2.28
C LEU A 63 0.41 5.85 -3.56
N ASN A 64 0.42 5.14 -4.67
CA ASN A 64 -0.01 5.75 -5.92
C ASN A 64 -1.45 6.23 -5.82
N ARG A 65 -2.34 5.41 -5.27
CA ARG A 65 -3.73 5.80 -5.13
C ARG A 65 -3.89 7.02 -4.24
N VAL A 66 -3.11 7.09 -3.17
CA VAL A 66 -3.20 8.20 -2.24
C VAL A 66 -2.65 9.49 -2.86
N TYR A 67 -1.46 9.40 -3.42
CA TYR A 67 -0.80 10.61 -3.88
C TYR A 67 -1.34 11.16 -5.19
N THR A 68 -1.91 10.31 -6.03
CA THR A 68 -2.56 10.81 -7.22
C THR A 68 -3.99 11.24 -6.94
N GLU A 69 -4.46 10.96 -5.71
CA GLU A 69 -5.84 11.24 -5.34
C GLU A 69 -6.79 10.59 -6.33
N PHE A 70 -6.45 9.36 -6.70
CA PHE A 70 -7.15 8.65 -7.77
C PHE A 70 -8.67 8.72 -7.60
N TYR A 71 -9.18 8.38 -6.42
CA TYR A 71 -10.60 8.43 -6.17
C TYR A 71 -11.06 9.80 -5.71
N ARG A 72 -10.27 10.44 -4.86
CA ARG A 72 -10.70 11.72 -4.31
C ARG A 72 -10.81 12.80 -5.38
N SER A 73 -9.94 12.75 -6.38
CA SER A 73 -10.03 13.72 -7.46
C SER A 73 -11.28 13.51 -8.31
N ARG A 74 -11.89 12.33 -8.19
CA ARG A 74 -13.11 12.02 -8.94
C ARG A 74 -14.36 12.22 -8.08
N GLY A 75 -14.22 12.80 -6.90
CA GLY A 75 -15.35 13.11 -6.06
C GLY A 75 -15.70 12.08 -5.00
N TYR A 76 -14.91 11.03 -4.90
CA TYR A 76 -15.17 10.02 -3.88
C TYR A 76 -14.49 10.44 -2.58
N ASN A 77 -15.00 9.93 -1.46
CA ASN A 77 -14.47 10.31 -0.16
C ASN A 77 -13.64 9.20 0.48
N PHE A 78 -12.89 8.49 -0.33
CA PHE A 78 -11.99 7.44 0.16
C PHE A 78 -10.74 7.42 -0.71
N ASP A 79 -9.72 6.70 -0.24
CA ASP A 79 -8.45 6.64 -0.95
C ASP A 79 -8.34 5.44 -1.86
N ILE A 80 -8.95 4.33 -1.47
CA ILE A 80 -8.78 3.06 -2.16
C ILE A 80 -9.99 2.18 -1.84
N THR A 81 -10.20 1.15 -2.63
CA THR A 81 -11.29 0.20 -2.34
C THR A 81 -10.70 -1.14 -1.93
N ASN A 82 -11.53 -2.00 -1.38
CA ASN A 82 -11.12 -3.35 -1.07
C ASN A 82 -11.42 -4.31 -2.21
N SER A 83 -11.79 -3.79 -3.34
CA SER A 83 -12.19 -4.62 -4.47
C SER A 83 -10.98 -5.00 -5.30
N THR A 84 -10.75 -6.30 -5.48
CA THR A 84 -9.62 -6.74 -6.29
C THR A 84 -9.82 -6.45 -7.76
N ALA A 85 -11.04 -6.13 -8.15
CA ALA A 85 -11.30 -5.73 -9.54
C ALA A 85 -10.74 -4.34 -9.82
N TYR A 86 -10.60 -3.53 -8.78
CA TYR A 86 -10.12 -2.17 -8.94
C TYR A 86 -8.81 -1.90 -8.22
N ASP A 87 -8.61 -2.50 -7.06
CA ASP A 87 -7.48 -2.20 -6.21
C ASP A 87 -6.88 -3.46 -5.60
N GLN A 88 -6.88 -3.54 -4.29
CA GLN A 88 -6.19 -4.62 -3.58
C GLN A 88 -7.15 -5.33 -2.62
N ALA A 89 -6.78 -6.52 -2.24
CA ALA A 89 -7.61 -7.32 -1.36
C ALA A 89 -7.42 -6.90 0.09
N PHE A 90 -8.29 -6.06 0.56
CA PHE A 90 -8.31 -5.68 1.97
C PHE A 90 -9.52 -6.34 2.60
N VAL A 91 -9.32 -7.10 3.65
CA VAL A 91 -10.42 -7.78 4.33
C VAL A 91 -10.55 -7.19 5.72
N ASN A 92 -11.56 -6.36 5.89
CA ASN A 92 -11.73 -5.62 7.13
C ASN A 92 -11.83 -6.56 8.32
N GLY A 93 -10.99 -6.35 9.30
CA GLY A 93 -11.04 -7.12 10.53
C GLY A 93 -10.32 -8.45 10.52
N ARG A 94 -9.65 -8.80 9.44
CA ARG A 94 -8.98 -10.10 9.41
C ARG A 94 -7.72 -10.09 10.25
N ASN A 95 -7.37 -11.27 10.73
CA ASN A 95 -6.09 -11.44 11.41
C ASN A 95 -4.98 -11.47 10.38
N THR A 96 -3.81 -11.02 10.77
CA THR A 96 -2.66 -11.00 9.87
C THR A 96 -1.65 -12.04 10.34
N PHE A 97 -0.70 -12.36 9.46
CA PHE A 97 0.32 -13.36 9.77
C PHE A 97 1.54 -12.67 10.39
N GLU A 98 2.04 -13.26 11.45
CA GLU A 98 3.12 -12.65 12.22
C GLU A 98 4.37 -12.38 11.41
N ASN A 99 4.76 -13.33 10.58
CA ASN A 99 5.96 -13.13 9.78
C ASN A 99 5.78 -12.06 8.72
N ILE A 100 4.59 -11.94 8.18
CA ILE A 100 4.31 -10.88 7.21
C ILE A 100 4.32 -9.54 7.91
N ASP A 101 3.72 -9.47 9.09
CA ASP A 101 3.72 -8.25 9.88
C ASP A 101 5.15 -7.79 10.19
N ALA A 102 6.01 -8.73 10.54
CA ALA A 102 7.40 -8.41 10.86
C ALA A 102 8.13 -7.84 9.65
N ILE A 103 7.87 -8.40 8.47
CA ILE A 103 8.51 -7.90 7.26
C ILE A 103 8.00 -6.50 6.92
N VAL A 104 6.71 -6.27 7.06
CA VAL A 104 6.15 -4.95 6.80
C VAL A 104 6.80 -3.93 7.74
N ASP A 105 6.89 -4.24 9.01
CA ASP A 105 7.51 -3.34 9.97
C ASP A 105 8.97 -3.08 9.63
N ASP A 106 9.68 -4.11 9.21
CA ASP A 106 11.08 -3.98 8.86
C ASP A 106 11.25 -3.08 7.64
N ILE A 107 10.41 -3.23 6.65
CA ILE A 107 10.48 -2.40 5.46
C ILE A 107 10.25 -0.93 5.82
N PHE A 108 9.24 -0.65 6.61
CA PHE A 108 8.97 0.73 6.98
C PHE A 108 10.10 1.31 7.81
N ASN A 109 10.66 0.54 8.71
CA ASN A 109 11.76 1.04 9.52
C ASN A 109 13.03 1.22 8.70
N SER A 110 13.32 0.29 7.82
CA SER A 110 14.58 0.33 7.09
C SER A 110 14.56 1.29 5.92
N TYR A 111 13.49 1.27 5.15
CA TYR A 111 13.45 2.11 3.98
C TYR A 111 12.93 3.48 4.25
N ILE A 112 11.90 3.58 5.01
CA ILE A 112 11.25 4.86 5.15
C ILE A 112 11.89 5.68 6.22
N ARG A 113 12.01 5.11 7.40
CA ARG A 113 12.56 5.84 8.49
C ARG A 113 14.02 6.14 8.30
N ARG A 114 14.79 5.17 7.90
CA ARG A 114 16.20 5.35 7.77
C ARG A 114 16.58 6.28 6.66
N GLN A 115 15.91 6.17 5.54
CA GLN A 115 16.21 7.03 4.41
C GLN A 115 15.66 8.41 4.58
N GLY A 116 14.65 8.56 5.40
CA GLY A 116 14.04 9.85 5.57
C GLY A 116 13.11 10.23 4.45
N PHE A 117 12.79 9.33 3.55
CA PHE A 117 11.86 9.61 2.50
C PHE A 117 11.45 8.32 1.84
N VAL A 118 10.52 8.39 0.92
CA VAL A 118 9.98 7.21 0.31
C VAL A 118 10.34 7.06 -1.15
N GLU A 119 11.38 7.72 -1.57
CA GLU A 119 11.79 7.64 -2.95
C GLU A 119 11.98 6.21 -3.43
N PRO A 120 12.56 5.31 -2.67
CA PRO A 120 12.70 3.95 -3.14
C PRO A 120 11.37 3.29 -3.48
N LEU A 121 10.32 3.67 -2.76
CA LEU A 121 9.03 3.10 -3.06
C LEU A 121 8.47 3.70 -4.32
N ALA A 122 8.68 4.99 -4.50
CA ALA A 122 8.22 5.63 -5.70
C ALA A 122 8.86 5.01 -6.93
N ALA A 123 10.13 4.65 -6.82
CA ALA A 123 10.79 4.03 -7.95
C ALA A 123 10.15 2.73 -8.34
N LYS A 124 9.54 2.04 -7.42
CA LYS A 124 8.90 0.81 -7.75
C LYS A 124 7.68 0.98 -8.59
N PHE A 125 7.08 2.11 -8.48
CA PHE A 125 6.00 2.29 -9.32
C PHE A 125 6.35 2.28 -10.70
N CYS A 126 7.44 2.86 -10.95
CA CYS A 126 7.79 2.92 -12.27
C CYS A 126 7.87 1.68 -12.85
N ASN A 127 8.02 0.92 -12.32
CA ASN A 127 8.21 -0.22 -12.87
C ASN A 127 7.37 -0.81 -13.38
N GLY A 128 6.95 -0.52 -13.12
CA GLY A 128 6.20 -1.00 -13.57
C GLY A 128 6.77 -1.32 -14.66
N THR A 129 7.26 -1.27 -14.84
CA THR A 129 7.68 -1.63 -15.78
C THR A 129 8.74 -1.17 -16.14
N THR A 130 9.06 -0.65 -15.90
CA THR A 130 9.95 -0.24 -16.31
C THR A 130 10.85 0.15 -15.80
N VAL A 131 11.19 0.33 -15.49
CA VAL A 131 12.02 0.65 -15.14
C VAL A 131 12.67 1.40 -14.95
N THR A 132 12.83 1.90 -15.24
CA THR A 132 13.45 2.74 -15.18
C THR A 132 13.45 3.36 -14.27
N CYS A 133 13.06 3.30 -13.73
CA CYS A 133 13.07 3.97 -12.73
C CYS A 133 14.23 3.82 -12.11
N GLU A 134 14.78 3.70 -12.29
CA GLU A 134 15.70 3.62 -11.70
C GLU A 134 16.18 4.27 -11.32
N GLY A 135 16.09 4.48 -11.28
CA GLY A 135 16.56 5.27 -10.92
C GLY A 135 16.80 5.18 -10.53
#